data_e86081cc7f514a7603ff85234c39378a
#
_entry.id   e86081cc7f514a7603ff85234c39378a
#
_cell.length_a   1.000
_cell.length_b   1.000
_cell.length_c   1.000
_cell.angle_alpha   90.00
_cell.angle_beta   90.00
_cell.angle_gamma   90.00
#
_symmetry.space_group_name_H-M   'P 1'
#
loop_
_entity.id
_entity.type
_entity.pdbx_description
1 polymer ?
#
loop_
_entity_poly.entity_id
_entity_poly.type
_entity_poly.pdbx_seq_one_letter_code
_entity_poly.pdbx_strand_id
1 'polypeptide(L)'
;MNPIVAAALNFDKKLVKVTPNGTLISMRRVADPEWKPTVPALVNLVAASGAPHLRAAFAAAGLDGIRPAQAVALIPLAAGGLHASDLADRLRVSRQAVAQAITGLERHRYVTRVPDPVDARARIIELTPRGRQALRVMRSSAVALEKRWEQVLGRQRLGELRDSLQMLLTGEADAASD
;
A
#
# COMPACT_ATOMS: atom_id res chain seq x y z
N MET A 1 8.61 -1.63 -16.64
CA MET A 1 8.25 -2.30 -15.36
C MET A 1 8.94 -1.51 -14.25
N ASN A 2 8.20 -0.69 -13.52
CA ASN A 2 8.79 0.20 -12.52
C ASN A 2 9.32 -0.63 -11.33
N PRO A 3 10.65 -0.67 -11.08
CA PRO A 3 11.26 -1.50 -10.03
C PRO A 3 10.84 -1.10 -8.61
N ILE A 4 10.30 0.09 -8.44
CA ILE A 4 9.91 0.64 -7.13
C ILE A 4 8.71 -0.11 -6.53
N VAL A 5 7.74 -0.52 -7.37
CA VAL A 5 6.54 -1.24 -6.90
C VAL A 5 6.82 -2.73 -6.72
N ALA A 6 7.73 -3.29 -7.54
CA ALA A 6 8.18 -4.67 -7.38
C ALA A 6 8.97 -4.89 -6.08
N ALA A 7 9.73 -3.89 -5.64
CA ALA A 7 10.49 -3.95 -4.38
C ALA A 7 9.56 -3.98 -3.14
N ALA A 8 8.38 -3.36 -3.20
CA ALA A 8 7.39 -3.43 -2.11
C ALA A 8 6.73 -4.81 -1.97
N LEU A 9 6.78 -5.64 -3.02
CA LEU A 9 6.19 -6.99 -3.05
C LEU A 9 7.21 -8.12 -2.81
N ASN A 10 8.50 -7.82 -2.93
CA ASN A 10 9.58 -8.82 -2.85
C ASN A 10 10.72 -8.37 -1.93
N PHE A 11 10.40 -8.01 -0.68
CA PHE A 11 11.45 -7.79 0.30
C PHE A 11 12.02 -9.17 0.71
N ASP A 12 13.19 -9.46 0.20
CA ASP A 12 13.93 -10.70 0.39
C ASP A 12 14.07 -11.03 1.89
N LYS A 13 13.73 -12.26 2.26
CA LYS A 13 13.69 -12.81 3.63
C LYS A 13 15.02 -12.79 4.38
N LYS A 14 16.07 -12.20 3.83
CA LYS A 14 17.45 -12.30 4.36
C LYS A 14 17.89 -11.20 5.30
N LEU A 15 17.14 -10.12 5.51
CA LEU A 15 17.60 -8.95 6.27
C LEU A 15 16.87 -8.69 7.60
N VAL A 16 15.86 -9.48 7.96
CA VAL A 16 15.21 -9.34 9.28
C VAL A 16 15.08 -10.69 9.94
N LYS A 17 16.00 -11.06 10.80
CA LYS A 17 15.77 -12.10 11.80
C LYS A 17 14.85 -11.53 12.88
N VAL A 18 13.58 -11.86 12.81
CA VAL A 18 12.63 -11.65 13.90
C VAL A 18 12.83 -12.81 14.88
N THR A 19 13.18 -12.51 16.13
CA THR A 19 13.20 -13.51 17.20
C THR A 19 11.78 -13.96 17.52
N PRO A 20 11.55 -15.15 18.07
CA PRO A 20 10.23 -15.67 18.42
C PRO A 20 9.40 -14.77 19.34
N ASN A 21 10.04 -13.83 20.04
CA ASN A 21 9.41 -12.91 21.00
C ASN A 21 9.12 -11.50 20.44
N GLY A 22 9.16 -11.28 19.12
CA GLY A 22 8.77 -9.99 18.53
C GLY A 22 9.71 -8.80 18.82
N THR A 23 10.87 -9.03 19.43
CA THR A 23 11.83 -7.99 19.74
C THR A 23 12.63 -7.64 18.49
N LEU A 24 12.50 -6.41 18.01
CA LEU A 24 13.36 -5.83 16.98
C LEU A 24 14.81 -5.87 17.50
N ILE A 25 15.61 -6.79 16.96
CA ILE A 25 17.05 -6.74 17.20
C ILE A 25 17.53 -5.44 16.56
N SER A 26 17.96 -4.53 17.43
CA SER A 26 18.56 -3.25 17.13
C SER A 26 19.39 -3.30 15.85
N MET A 27 19.04 -2.45 14.86
CA MET A 27 19.83 -2.17 13.66
C MET A 27 21.22 -1.56 13.97
N ARG A 28 21.74 -1.74 15.16
CA ARG A 28 23.01 -1.15 15.61
C ARG A 28 24.26 -1.78 15.02
N ARG A 29 24.19 -2.77 14.13
CA ARG A 29 25.41 -3.48 13.75
C ARG A 29 25.64 -3.73 12.24
N VAL A 30 24.95 -3.01 11.35
CA VAL A 30 25.29 -2.98 9.92
C VAL A 30 25.14 -1.55 9.37
N ALA A 31 25.40 -0.55 10.17
CA ALA A 31 25.60 0.80 9.62
C ALA A 31 27.12 0.94 9.41
N ASP A 32 27.55 0.78 8.18
CA ASP A 32 28.73 1.48 7.69
C ASP A 32 28.56 2.94 8.12
N PRO A 33 29.47 3.52 8.92
CA PRO A 33 29.33 4.90 9.40
C PRO A 33 29.23 5.94 8.26
N GLU A 34 29.50 5.57 7.01
CA GLU A 34 29.36 6.41 5.83
C GLU A 34 28.06 6.14 5.03
N TRP A 35 27.28 5.09 5.37
CA TRP A 35 26.06 4.79 4.63
C TRP A 35 24.94 5.79 4.92
N LYS A 36 24.70 6.69 3.98
CA LYS A 36 23.54 7.60 3.99
C LYS A 36 22.45 7.03 3.08
N PRO A 37 21.27 6.66 3.63
CA PRO A 37 20.19 6.16 2.79
C PRO A 37 19.75 7.21 1.79
N THR A 38 19.51 6.79 0.55
CA THR A 38 18.94 7.66 -0.48
C THR A 38 17.49 8.04 -0.13
N VAL A 39 16.99 9.15 -0.69
CA VAL A 39 15.59 9.55 -0.49
C VAL A 39 14.59 8.44 -0.83
N PRO A 40 14.70 7.72 -1.96
CA PRO A 40 13.83 6.57 -2.25
C PRO A 40 13.89 5.48 -1.19
N ALA A 41 15.08 5.17 -0.65
CA ALA A 41 15.21 4.19 0.43
C ALA A 41 14.51 4.66 1.71
N LEU A 42 14.63 5.94 2.07
CA LEU A 42 13.93 6.52 3.22
C LEU A 42 12.40 6.48 3.04
N VAL A 43 11.90 6.84 1.87
CA VAL A 43 10.46 6.76 1.55
C VAL A 43 9.94 5.34 1.74
N ASN A 44 10.66 4.33 1.22
CA ASN A 44 10.28 2.93 1.38
C ASN A 44 10.30 2.49 2.85
N LEU A 45 11.32 2.87 3.63
CA LEU A 45 11.42 2.55 5.06
C LEU A 45 10.28 3.19 5.86
N VAL A 46 9.96 4.45 5.59
CA VAL A 46 8.86 5.17 6.23
C VAL A 46 7.51 4.52 5.88
N ALA A 47 7.27 4.20 4.62
CA ALA A 47 6.06 3.50 4.18
C ALA A 47 5.92 2.13 4.87
N ALA A 48 7.00 1.35 4.94
CA ALA A 48 7.02 0.05 5.58
C ALA A 48 6.74 0.13 7.09
N SER A 49 7.15 1.20 7.76
CA SER A 49 6.94 1.39 9.21
C SER A 49 5.46 1.49 9.61
N GLY A 50 4.59 1.90 8.70
CA GLY A 50 3.14 1.95 8.91
C GLY A 50 2.44 0.59 8.84
N ALA A 51 3.03 -0.40 8.19
CA ALA A 51 2.37 -1.68 7.93
C ALA A 51 1.99 -2.47 9.20
N PRO A 52 2.79 -2.53 10.28
CA PRO A 52 2.40 -3.18 11.52
C PRO A 52 1.16 -2.54 12.17
N HIS A 53 1.07 -1.21 12.15
CA HIS A 53 -0.05 -0.47 12.70
C HIS A 53 -1.35 -0.74 11.93
N LEU A 54 -1.28 -0.74 10.60
CA LEU A 54 -2.44 -1.06 9.77
C LEU A 54 -2.87 -2.53 9.96
N ARG A 55 -1.93 -3.46 10.11
CA ARG A 55 -2.22 -4.86 10.40
C ARG A 55 -2.95 -5.01 11.75
N ALA A 56 -2.47 -4.33 12.78
CA ALA A 56 -3.11 -4.31 14.09
C ALA A 56 -4.52 -3.69 14.02
N ALA A 57 -4.69 -2.61 13.25
CA ALA A 57 -6.00 -1.97 13.05
C ALA A 57 -6.99 -2.90 12.33
N PHE A 58 -6.54 -3.65 11.31
CA PHE A 58 -7.38 -4.67 10.68
C PHE A 58 -7.79 -5.76 11.64
N ALA A 59 -6.84 -6.28 12.44
CA ALA A 59 -7.13 -7.32 13.44
C ALA A 59 -8.15 -6.83 14.47
N ALA A 60 -7.99 -5.62 15.00
CA ALA A 60 -8.90 -5.00 15.94
C ALA A 60 -10.33 -4.79 15.37
N ALA A 61 -10.44 -4.61 14.05
CA ALA A 61 -11.72 -4.47 13.35
C ALA A 61 -12.32 -5.81 12.88
N GLY A 62 -11.72 -6.96 13.21
CA GLY A 62 -12.15 -8.29 12.76
C GLY A 62 -11.94 -8.53 11.25
N LEU A 63 -11.01 -7.82 10.65
CA LEU A 63 -10.68 -7.90 9.22
C LEU A 63 -9.46 -8.81 9.02
N ASP A 64 -9.71 -10.10 9.04
CA ASP A 64 -8.71 -11.15 8.82
C ASP A 64 -8.44 -11.40 7.33
N GLY A 65 -7.30 -12.03 7.03
CA GLY A 65 -6.94 -12.45 5.67
C GLY A 65 -6.55 -11.32 4.72
N ILE A 66 -6.53 -10.07 5.15
CA ILE A 66 -6.07 -8.92 4.35
C ILE A 66 -4.67 -8.49 4.79
N ARG A 67 -3.78 -8.36 3.81
CA ARG A 67 -2.43 -7.82 4.03
C ARG A 67 -2.39 -6.34 3.64
N PRO A 68 -1.63 -5.48 4.36
CA PRO A 68 -1.52 -4.07 4.02
C PRO A 68 -1.18 -3.81 2.54
N ALA A 69 -0.26 -4.58 1.97
CA ALA A 69 0.11 -4.46 0.56
C ALA A 69 -1.05 -4.78 -0.41
N GLN A 70 -1.90 -5.76 -0.09
CA GLN A 70 -3.08 -6.09 -0.89
C GLN A 70 -4.21 -5.09 -0.72
N ALA A 71 -4.31 -4.49 0.47
CA ALA A 71 -5.35 -3.52 0.79
C ALA A 71 -5.28 -2.27 -0.10
N VAL A 72 -4.10 -1.92 -0.62
CA VAL A 72 -3.93 -0.80 -1.57
C VAL A 72 -4.81 -0.96 -2.80
N ALA A 73 -5.07 -2.21 -3.24
CA ALA A 73 -5.94 -2.48 -4.38
C ALA A 73 -7.42 -2.10 -4.15
N LEU A 74 -7.84 -1.90 -2.90
CA LEU A 74 -9.19 -1.44 -2.57
C LEU A 74 -9.38 0.07 -2.83
N ILE A 75 -8.31 0.87 -2.84
CA ILE A 75 -8.38 2.33 -2.91
C ILE A 75 -9.03 2.81 -4.21
N PRO A 76 -8.61 2.37 -5.41
CA PRO A 76 -9.24 2.80 -6.66
C PRO A 76 -10.70 2.36 -6.78
N LEU A 77 -11.09 1.28 -6.10
CA LEU A 77 -12.47 0.75 -6.11
C LEU A 77 -13.43 1.57 -5.23
N ALA A 78 -12.93 2.55 -4.48
CA ALA A 78 -13.77 3.41 -3.63
C ALA A 78 -14.75 4.28 -4.43
N ALA A 79 -14.38 4.67 -5.65
CA ALA A 79 -15.20 5.49 -6.54
C ALA A 79 -16.22 4.67 -7.36
N GLY A 80 -16.07 3.34 -7.42
CA GLY A 80 -16.92 2.44 -8.20
C GLY A 80 -16.18 1.19 -8.61
N GLY A 81 -16.88 0.28 -9.26
CA GLY A 81 -16.30 -0.94 -9.82
C GLY A 81 -15.32 -0.64 -10.97
N LEU A 82 -14.31 -1.49 -11.13
CA LEU A 82 -13.28 -1.38 -12.16
C LEU A 82 -12.99 -2.73 -12.79
N HIS A 83 -12.59 -2.74 -14.06
CA HIS A 83 -11.97 -3.90 -14.67
C HIS A 83 -10.57 -4.16 -14.08
N ALA A 84 -10.11 -5.41 -14.14
CA ALA A 84 -8.78 -5.76 -13.65
C ALA A 84 -7.65 -5.04 -14.41
N SER A 85 -7.84 -4.74 -15.71
CA SER A 85 -6.94 -3.94 -16.52
C SER A 85 -6.79 -2.53 -15.97
N ASP A 86 -7.93 -1.84 -15.77
CA ASP A 86 -7.95 -0.45 -15.30
C ASP A 86 -7.36 -0.32 -13.89
N LEU A 87 -7.60 -1.37 -13.07
CA LEU A 87 -7.01 -1.43 -11.74
C LEU A 87 -5.49 -1.59 -11.81
N ALA A 88 -4.97 -2.38 -12.76
CA ALA A 88 -3.53 -2.54 -12.98
C ALA A 88 -2.88 -1.22 -13.43
N ASP A 89 -3.53 -0.53 -14.36
CA ASP A 89 -3.06 0.76 -14.88
C ASP A 89 -3.06 1.83 -13.78
N ARG A 90 -4.14 1.96 -13.01
CA ARG A 90 -4.23 2.91 -11.88
C ARG A 90 -3.20 2.65 -10.78
N LEU A 91 -2.91 1.38 -10.51
CA LEU A 91 -1.92 0.99 -9.50
C LEU A 91 -0.50 0.95 -10.05
N ARG A 92 -0.32 1.10 -11.36
CA ARG A 92 0.97 0.97 -12.06
C ARG A 92 1.70 -0.34 -11.75
N VAL A 93 0.93 -1.44 -11.70
CA VAL A 93 1.44 -2.79 -11.46
C VAL A 93 1.06 -3.73 -12.60
N SER A 94 1.69 -4.91 -12.66
CA SER A 94 1.36 -5.90 -13.68
C SER A 94 -0.06 -6.46 -13.49
N ARG A 95 -0.72 -6.83 -14.60
CA ARG A 95 -2.02 -7.52 -14.58
C ARG A 95 -2.01 -8.78 -13.73
N GLN A 96 -0.89 -9.51 -13.73
CA GLN A 96 -0.70 -10.70 -12.92
C GLN A 96 -0.70 -10.37 -11.41
N ALA A 97 -0.04 -9.29 -10.98
CA ALA A 97 -0.03 -8.84 -9.59
C ALA A 97 -1.43 -8.46 -9.12
N VAL A 98 -2.21 -7.74 -9.98
CA VAL A 98 -3.62 -7.43 -9.69
C VAL A 98 -4.45 -8.70 -9.58
N ALA A 99 -4.32 -9.63 -10.53
CA ALA A 99 -5.09 -10.88 -10.51
C ALA A 99 -4.86 -11.66 -9.21
N GLN A 100 -3.61 -11.76 -8.73
CA GLN A 100 -3.26 -12.40 -7.48
C GLN A 100 -3.85 -11.66 -6.26
N ALA A 101 -3.75 -10.32 -6.25
CA ALA A 101 -4.30 -9.51 -5.16
C ALA A 101 -5.81 -9.65 -5.07
N ILE A 102 -6.52 -9.54 -6.21
CA ILE A 102 -7.97 -9.67 -6.28
C ILE A 102 -8.43 -11.07 -5.87
N THR A 103 -7.76 -12.13 -6.33
CA THR A 103 -8.09 -13.51 -5.90
C THR A 103 -7.98 -13.67 -4.38
N GLY A 104 -6.95 -13.09 -3.76
CA GLY A 104 -6.82 -13.08 -2.31
C GLY A 104 -7.91 -12.30 -1.61
N LEU A 105 -8.22 -11.10 -2.09
CA LEU A 105 -9.26 -10.23 -1.54
C LEU A 105 -10.67 -10.82 -1.70
N GLU A 106 -10.95 -11.47 -2.84
CA GLU A 106 -12.23 -12.14 -3.12
C GLU A 106 -12.44 -13.34 -2.20
N ARG A 107 -11.41 -14.17 -1.99
CA ARG A 107 -11.45 -15.31 -1.05
C ARG A 107 -11.87 -14.87 0.34
N HIS A 108 -11.43 -13.72 0.79
CA HIS A 108 -11.77 -13.16 2.10
C HIS A 108 -12.95 -12.17 2.06
N ARG A 109 -13.69 -12.13 0.93
CA ARG A 109 -14.92 -11.35 0.75
C ARG A 109 -14.73 -9.83 0.91
N TYR A 110 -13.57 -9.29 0.54
CA TYR A 110 -13.35 -7.83 0.48
C TYR A 110 -13.82 -7.24 -0.85
N VAL A 111 -13.73 -8.02 -1.91
CA VAL A 111 -14.22 -7.67 -3.24
C VAL A 111 -15.09 -8.80 -3.78
N THR A 112 -15.87 -8.49 -4.80
CA THR A 112 -16.63 -9.45 -5.61
C THR A 112 -16.49 -9.11 -7.07
N ARG A 113 -16.69 -10.10 -7.95
CA ARG A 113 -16.78 -9.91 -9.40
C ARG A 113 -18.23 -9.95 -9.82
N VAL A 114 -18.68 -8.89 -10.48
CA VAL A 114 -20.02 -8.80 -11.05
C VAL A 114 -19.93 -8.74 -12.58
N PRO A 115 -20.97 -9.17 -13.32
CA PRO A 115 -21.05 -8.94 -14.76
C PRO A 115 -20.98 -7.44 -15.06
N ASP A 116 -20.28 -7.07 -16.13
CA ASP A 116 -20.32 -5.70 -16.63
C ASP A 116 -21.70 -5.46 -17.26
N PRO A 117 -22.40 -4.37 -16.92
CA PRO A 117 -23.71 -4.06 -17.50
C PRO A 117 -23.66 -3.75 -19.01
N VAL A 118 -22.48 -3.39 -19.55
CA VAL A 118 -22.28 -3.07 -20.97
C VAL A 118 -21.78 -4.28 -21.75
N ASP A 119 -20.88 -5.09 -21.14
CA ASP A 119 -20.36 -6.32 -21.76
C ASP A 119 -20.50 -7.51 -20.79
N ALA A 120 -21.49 -8.33 -21.01
CA ALA A 120 -21.79 -9.52 -20.20
C ALA A 120 -20.63 -10.53 -20.12
N ARG A 121 -19.64 -10.46 -21.05
CA ARG A 121 -18.44 -11.31 -21.04
C ARG A 121 -17.36 -10.78 -20.10
N ALA A 122 -17.39 -9.50 -19.80
CA ALA A 122 -16.46 -8.83 -18.90
C ALA A 122 -16.94 -8.93 -17.44
N ARG A 123 -16.00 -8.70 -16.54
CA ARG A 123 -16.26 -8.69 -15.07
C ARG A 123 -15.70 -7.41 -14.47
N ILE A 124 -16.52 -6.76 -13.68
CA ILE A 124 -16.16 -5.60 -12.86
C ILE A 124 -15.88 -6.09 -11.45
N ILE A 125 -14.82 -5.57 -10.84
CA ILE A 125 -14.43 -5.82 -9.47
C ILE A 125 -15.04 -4.72 -8.61
N GLU A 126 -15.85 -5.10 -7.63
CA GLU A 126 -16.52 -4.17 -6.72
C GLU A 126 -16.16 -4.44 -5.27
N LEU A 127 -16.26 -3.39 -4.45
CA LEU A 127 -16.13 -3.52 -3.01
C LEU A 127 -17.38 -4.15 -2.39
N THR A 128 -17.18 -5.14 -1.56
CA THR A 128 -18.23 -5.62 -0.64
C THR A 128 -18.39 -4.66 0.55
N PRO A 129 -19.41 -4.83 1.42
CA PRO A 129 -19.49 -4.11 2.70
C PRO A 129 -18.23 -4.28 3.56
N ARG A 130 -17.60 -5.47 3.54
CA ARG A 130 -16.34 -5.78 4.23
C ARG A 130 -15.16 -5.00 3.61
N GLY A 131 -15.10 -4.90 2.29
CA GLY A 131 -14.11 -4.08 1.58
C GLY A 131 -14.23 -2.60 1.92
N ARG A 132 -15.46 -2.08 1.96
CA ARG A 132 -15.72 -0.70 2.39
C ARG A 132 -15.32 -0.46 3.86
N GLN A 133 -15.53 -1.44 4.74
CA GLN A 133 -15.04 -1.38 6.11
C GLN A 133 -13.51 -1.33 6.16
N ALA A 134 -12.82 -2.15 5.38
CA ALA A 134 -11.36 -2.14 5.30
C ALA A 134 -10.82 -0.77 4.86
N LEU A 135 -11.44 -0.13 3.86
CA LEU A 135 -11.07 1.24 3.46
C LEU A 135 -11.23 2.27 4.58
N ARG A 136 -12.31 2.18 5.37
CA ARG A 136 -12.49 3.08 6.53
C ARG A 136 -11.37 2.88 7.55
N VAL A 137 -11.01 1.64 7.86
CA VAL A 137 -9.91 1.33 8.77
C VAL A 137 -8.58 1.84 8.25
N MET A 138 -8.30 1.66 6.95
CA MET A 138 -7.10 2.20 6.30
C MET A 138 -7.03 3.72 6.44
N ARG A 139 -8.13 4.42 6.14
CA ARG A 139 -8.18 5.89 6.25
C ARG A 139 -7.93 6.35 7.69
N SER A 140 -8.58 5.74 8.66
CA SER A 140 -8.38 6.07 10.08
C SER A 140 -6.94 5.81 10.53
N SER A 141 -6.35 4.71 10.10
CA SER A 141 -4.95 4.35 10.38
C SER A 141 -3.97 5.35 9.75
N ALA A 142 -4.24 5.79 8.50
CA ALA A 142 -3.43 6.79 7.82
C ALA A 142 -3.48 8.14 8.54
N VAL A 143 -4.68 8.60 8.95
CA VAL A 143 -4.83 9.84 9.72
C VAL A 143 -4.09 9.77 11.06
N ALA A 144 -4.17 8.63 11.75
CA ALA A 144 -3.43 8.44 13.01
C ALA A 144 -1.91 8.43 12.82
N LEU A 145 -1.44 7.88 11.70
CA LEU A 145 -0.02 7.90 11.34
C LEU A 145 0.45 9.33 11.01
N GLU A 146 -0.34 10.06 10.24
CA GLU A 146 -0.05 11.45 9.87
C GLU A 146 0.04 12.37 11.09
N LYS A 147 -0.84 12.20 12.08
CA LYS A 147 -0.76 12.92 13.36
C LYS A 147 0.55 12.65 14.10
N ARG A 148 1.07 11.42 14.08
CA ARG A 148 2.38 11.09 14.67
C ARG A 148 3.53 11.74 13.91
N TRP A 149 3.44 11.81 12.59
CA TRP A 149 4.44 12.52 11.79
C TRP A 149 4.39 14.02 12.03
N GLU A 150 3.20 14.61 12.22
CA GLU A 150 3.05 16.03 12.59
C GLU A 150 3.72 16.32 13.94
N GLN A 151 3.63 15.41 14.90
CA GLN A 151 4.32 15.55 16.19
C GLN A 151 5.86 15.55 16.07
N VAL A 152 6.39 14.81 15.12
CA VAL A 152 7.85 14.72 14.88
C VAL A 152 8.37 15.87 14.02
N LEU A 153 7.66 16.21 12.95
CA LEU A 153 8.11 17.17 11.94
C LEU A 153 7.61 18.59 12.19
N GLY A 154 6.48 18.72 12.86
CA GLY A 154 5.68 19.94 12.88
C GLY A 154 4.83 20.07 11.61
N ARG A 155 3.77 20.91 11.70
CA ARG A 155 2.79 21.08 10.64
C ARG A 155 3.39 21.58 9.32
N GLN A 156 4.28 22.56 9.39
CA GLN A 156 4.88 23.15 8.21
C GLN A 156 5.70 22.13 7.40
N ARG A 157 6.64 21.43 8.03
CA ARG A 157 7.50 20.44 7.36
C ARG A 157 6.71 19.24 6.84
N LEU A 158 5.64 18.86 7.53
CA LEU A 158 4.75 17.81 7.05
C LEU A 158 4.00 18.24 5.79
N GLY A 159 3.59 19.53 5.71
CA GLY A 159 3.03 20.12 4.49
C GLY A 159 4.02 20.10 3.34
N GLU A 160 5.22 20.64 3.54
CA GLU A 160 6.31 20.65 2.55
C GLU A 160 6.67 19.24 2.05
N LEU A 161 6.69 18.25 2.94
CA LEU A 161 6.89 16.85 2.58
C LEU A 161 5.78 16.32 1.67
N ARG A 162 4.52 16.63 1.99
CA ARG A 162 3.35 16.24 1.17
C ARG A 162 3.47 16.81 -0.22
N ASP A 163 3.74 18.12 -0.33
CA ASP A 163 3.84 18.82 -1.60
C ASP A 163 5.00 18.25 -2.44
N SER A 164 6.16 18.01 -1.80
CA SER A 164 7.31 17.39 -2.47
C SER A 164 6.99 16.00 -3.03
N LEU A 165 6.30 15.16 -2.25
CA LEU A 165 5.90 13.83 -2.71
C LEU A 165 4.87 13.90 -3.84
N GLN A 166 3.96 14.87 -3.82
CA GLN A 166 2.99 15.08 -4.90
C GLN A 166 3.70 15.52 -6.20
N MET A 167 4.65 16.45 -6.11
CA MET A 167 5.44 16.88 -7.26
C MET A 167 6.22 15.72 -7.91
N LEU A 168 6.83 14.85 -7.11
CA LEU A 168 7.51 13.65 -7.61
C LEU A 168 6.56 12.69 -8.34
N LEU A 169 5.36 12.50 -7.82
CA LEU A 169 4.37 11.62 -8.44
C LEU A 169 3.84 12.19 -9.77
N THR A 170 3.65 13.51 -9.88
CA THR A 170 3.22 14.15 -11.13
C THR A 170 4.34 14.21 -12.16
N GLY A 171 5.55 14.59 -11.77
CA GLY A 171 6.71 14.64 -12.68
C GLY A 171 7.09 13.28 -13.28
N GLU A 172 6.97 12.18 -12.51
CA GLU A 172 7.17 10.84 -13.06
C GLU A 172 6.03 10.40 -14.01
N ALA A 173 4.81 10.96 -13.84
CA ALA A 173 3.70 10.67 -14.74
C ALA A 173 3.93 11.28 -16.13
N ASP A 174 4.44 12.51 -16.18
CA ASP A 174 4.72 13.23 -17.42
C ASP A 174 5.89 12.58 -18.17
N ALA A 175 6.96 12.19 -17.45
CA ALA A 175 8.13 11.53 -18.05
C ALA A 175 7.85 10.11 -18.60
N ALA A 176 6.78 9.46 -18.16
CA ALA A 176 6.38 8.12 -18.66
C ALA A 176 5.43 8.20 -19.87
N SER A 177 5.01 9.41 -20.25
CA SER A 177 4.08 9.67 -21.37
C SER A 177 4.81 10.13 -22.65
N ASP A 178 6.11 10.45 -22.55
CA ASP A 178 7.02 10.75 -23.66
C ASP A 178 7.79 9.49 -24.10
#